data_46e9d09f5519e2767434dc2993777589
#
_entry.id   46e9d09f5519e2767434dc2993777589
#
_cell.length_a   1.000
_cell.length_b   1.000
_cell.length_c   1.000
_cell.angle_alpha   90.00
_cell.angle_beta   90.00
_cell.angle_gamma   90.00
#
_symmetry.space_group_name_H-M   'P 1'
#
loop_
_entity.id
_entity.type
_entity.pdbx_description
1 polymer ?
#
loop_
_entity_poly.entity_id
_entity_poly.type
_entity_poly.pdbx_seq_one_letter_code
_entity_poly.pdbx_strand_id
1 'polypeptide(L)'
;CIRDRYCVHGPRVHEFLQEMNREVLSRYDVMTVGETSGVTIEEAQKYAGEDRNELNMVFQFEHVEGQGSDHGKWTTEKYDFQEFKKVMIKWQEELAGKAWNSLFLGNHDQPRSVSRFGNDSDEYREISAKMLATCIHMMQGTPYVYQGEELGMTNCPFNTLDNFRDLESINAFHELTEQGKMTEEDMMAAIGYKGRDNARTPM
;
A
#
# COMPACT_ATOMS: atom_id res chain seq x y z
N CYS A 1 -17.90 -8.94 -7.07
CA CYS A 1 -17.96 -10.29 -6.47
C CYS A 1 -18.98 -10.30 -5.33
N ILE A 2 -19.69 -11.43 -5.12
CA ILE A 2 -20.67 -11.56 -4.01
C ILE A 2 -20.01 -11.34 -2.64
N ARG A 3 -18.72 -11.63 -2.53
CA ARG A 3 -17.93 -11.43 -1.29
C ARG A 3 -17.73 -9.96 -0.95
N ASP A 4 -17.59 -9.07 -1.93
CA ASP A 4 -17.26 -7.66 -1.70
C ASP A 4 -18.31 -6.94 -0.87
N ARG A 5 -19.58 -7.28 -1.08
CA ARG A 5 -20.70 -6.72 -0.31
C ARG A 5 -20.61 -6.96 1.20
N TYR A 6 -19.92 -8.03 1.63
CA TYR A 6 -19.81 -8.41 3.04
C TYR A 6 -18.38 -8.24 3.58
N CYS A 7 -17.38 -8.14 2.71
CA CYS A 7 -15.98 -8.08 3.10
C CYS A 7 -15.42 -6.65 3.06
N VAL A 8 -16.09 -5.73 2.33
CA VAL A 8 -15.66 -4.33 2.22
C VAL A 8 -16.81 -3.44 2.65
N HIS A 9 -16.58 -2.60 3.64
CA HIS A 9 -17.55 -1.63 4.18
C HIS A 9 -18.93 -2.28 4.50
N GLY A 10 -18.89 -3.42 5.17
CA GLY A 10 -20.11 -4.14 5.53
C GLY A 10 -21.12 -3.27 6.29
N PRO A 11 -22.45 -3.49 6.13
CA PRO A 11 -23.49 -2.54 6.60
C PRO A 11 -23.49 -2.29 8.11
N ARG A 12 -22.85 -3.15 8.90
CA ARG A 12 -22.77 -3.06 10.36
C ARG A 12 -21.34 -2.90 10.87
N VAL A 13 -20.34 -2.66 10.00
CA VAL A 13 -18.94 -2.57 10.42
C VAL A 13 -18.71 -1.48 11.46
N HIS A 14 -19.29 -0.32 11.26
CA HIS A 14 -19.18 0.81 12.18
C HIS A 14 -19.82 0.54 13.55
N GLU A 15 -20.96 -0.15 13.58
CA GLU A 15 -21.58 -0.58 14.82
C GLU A 15 -20.64 -1.47 15.65
N PHE A 16 -20.00 -2.46 14.99
CA PHE A 16 -19.06 -3.36 15.65
C PHE A 16 -17.77 -2.65 16.09
N LEU A 17 -17.26 -1.72 15.30
CA LEU A 17 -16.08 -0.94 15.69
C LEU A 17 -16.36 -0.02 16.87
N GLN A 18 -17.52 0.62 16.91
CA GLN A 18 -17.95 1.44 18.04
C GLN A 18 -18.19 0.59 19.31
N GLU A 19 -18.75 -0.59 19.15
CA GLU A 19 -18.88 -1.54 20.27
C GLU A 19 -17.49 -1.96 20.78
N MET A 20 -16.58 -2.34 19.90
CA MET A 20 -15.20 -2.69 20.27
C MET A 20 -14.49 -1.53 20.99
N ASN A 21 -14.66 -0.30 20.49
CA ASN A 21 -14.09 0.87 21.14
C ASN A 21 -14.66 1.06 22.54
N ARG A 22 -15.98 1.08 22.68
CA ARG A 22 -16.68 1.28 23.97
C ARG A 22 -16.33 0.19 24.98
N GLU A 23 -16.30 -1.08 24.56
CA GLU A 23 -16.13 -2.20 25.48
C GLU A 23 -14.65 -2.50 25.81
N VAL A 24 -13.74 -2.19 24.89
CA VAL A 24 -12.32 -2.57 25.01
C VAL A 24 -11.39 -1.39 24.84
N LEU A 25 -11.32 -0.79 23.63
CA LEU A 25 -10.22 0.11 23.26
C LEU A 25 -10.17 1.35 24.15
N SER A 26 -11.31 1.93 24.51
CA SER A 26 -11.40 3.11 25.37
C SER A 26 -10.89 2.89 26.81
N ARG A 27 -10.67 1.63 27.20
CA ARG A 27 -10.17 1.27 28.55
C ARG A 27 -8.65 1.18 28.63
N TYR A 28 -7.97 1.31 27.51
CA TYR A 28 -6.52 1.18 27.40
C TYR A 28 -5.93 2.35 26.65
N ASP A 29 -4.70 2.71 26.97
CA ASP A 29 -3.92 3.67 26.21
C ASP A 29 -3.28 2.95 25.00
N VAL A 30 -4.05 2.82 23.93
CA VAL A 30 -3.68 2.09 22.72
C VAL A 30 -3.93 2.95 21.50
N MET A 31 -3.09 2.78 20.48
CA MET A 31 -3.29 3.31 19.14
C MET A 31 -3.85 2.20 18.24
N THR A 32 -4.88 2.52 17.49
CA THR A 32 -5.54 1.59 16.57
C THR A 32 -5.45 2.10 15.15
N VAL A 33 -5.13 1.19 14.23
CA VAL A 33 -5.08 1.48 12.79
C VAL A 33 -5.77 0.37 12.01
N GLY A 34 -6.61 0.74 11.05
CA GLY A 34 -7.31 -0.19 10.16
C GLY A 34 -6.62 -0.28 8.80
N GLU A 35 -6.57 -1.48 8.23
CA GLU A 35 -6.22 -1.68 6.84
C GLU A 35 -7.49 -1.64 5.99
N THR A 36 -7.56 -0.66 5.06
CA THR A 36 -8.79 -0.35 4.32
C THR A 36 -8.48 -0.12 2.83
N SER A 37 -8.13 -1.20 2.12
CA SER A 37 -7.96 -1.16 0.66
C SER A 37 -9.24 -0.66 -0.02
N GLY A 38 -9.08 0.23 -1.00
CA GLY A 38 -10.21 0.83 -1.74
C GLY A 38 -11.07 1.81 -0.93
N VAL A 39 -10.64 2.25 0.26
CA VAL A 39 -11.38 3.23 1.06
C VAL A 39 -11.43 4.59 0.38
N THR A 40 -12.60 5.21 0.39
CA THR A 40 -12.77 6.62 0.01
C THR A 40 -12.48 7.54 1.20
N ILE A 41 -12.30 8.82 0.92
CA ILE A 41 -12.13 9.85 1.98
C ILE A 41 -13.32 9.85 2.95
N GLU A 42 -14.54 9.77 2.43
CA GLU A 42 -15.76 9.75 3.23
C GLU A 42 -15.85 8.52 4.13
N GLU A 43 -15.44 7.35 3.61
CA GLU A 43 -15.39 6.14 4.43
C GLU A 43 -14.25 6.21 5.46
N ALA A 44 -13.09 6.74 5.11
CA ALA A 44 -11.99 6.95 6.06
C ALA A 44 -12.40 7.85 7.23
N GLN A 45 -13.17 8.91 6.96
CA GLN A 45 -13.72 9.78 8.00
C GLN A 45 -14.72 9.05 8.92
N LYS A 46 -15.47 8.07 8.40
CA LYS A 46 -16.35 7.23 9.23
C LYS A 46 -15.56 6.31 10.15
N TYR A 47 -14.46 5.71 9.64
CA TYR A 47 -13.61 4.80 10.44
C TYR A 47 -12.76 5.52 11.48
N ALA A 48 -12.23 6.70 11.14
CA ALA A 48 -11.19 7.37 11.91
C ALA A 48 -11.47 8.84 12.24
N GLY A 49 -12.71 9.31 12.05
CA GLY A 49 -13.11 10.66 12.47
C GLY A 49 -13.03 10.81 13.99
N GLU A 50 -12.59 11.98 14.46
CA GLU A 50 -12.37 12.23 15.89
C GLU A 50 -13.63 12.02 16.77
N ASP A 51 -14.81 12.26 16.18
CA ASP A 51 -16.12 12.11 16.83
C ASP A 51 -16.73 10.70 16.71
N ARG A 52 -16.06 9.80 16.00
CA ARG A 52 -16.62 8.49 15.67
C ARG A 52 -16.48 7.45 16.77
N ASN A 53 -15.42 7.54 17.58
CA ASN A 53 -15.09 6.54 18.59
C ASN A 53 -14.97 5.12 18.00
N GLU A 54 -14.24 4.99 16.90
CA GLU A 54 -13.95 3.74 16.20
C GLU A 54 -12.44 3.48 16.23
N LEU A 55 -11.72 3.85 15.19
CA LEU A 55 -10.26 3.69 15.09
C LEU A 55 -9.57 5.05 15.18
N ASN A 56 -8.29 5.07 15.50
CA ASN A 56 -7.52 6.32 15.49
C ASN A 56 -7.16 6.77 14.08
N MET A 57 -6.90 5.82 13.17
CA MET A 57 -6.55 6.09 11.79
C MET A 57 -6.76 4.85 10.92
N VAL A 58 -6.70 5.02 9.60
CA VAL A 58 -6.76 3.93 8.63
C VAL A 58 -5.66 4.08 7.58
N PHE A 59 -5.15 2.95 7.07
CA PHE A 59 -4.32 2.92 5.88
C PHE A 59 -5.20 3.01 4.63
N GLN A 60 -5.00 4.05 3.84
CA GLN A 60 -5.51 4.15 2.48
C GLN A 60 -4.49 3.59 1.49
N PHE A 61 -4.94 3.05 0.39
CA PHE A 61 -4.08 2.35 -0.58
C PHE A 61 -4.06 3.02 -1.97
N GLU A 62 -4.72 4.14 -2.13
CA GLU A 62 -4.88 4.78 -3.43
C GLU A 62 -3.55 5.08 -4.12
N HIS A 63 -2.53 5.51 -3.36
CA HIS A 63 -1.18 5.77 -3.89
C HIS A 63 -0.39 4.49 -4.23
N VAL A 64 -0.78 3.33 -3.73
CA VAL A 64 -0.13 2.04 -4.03
C VAL A 64 -0.96 1.13 -4.93
N GLU A 65 -2.27 1.39 -5.10
CA GLU A 65 -3.15 0.64 -5.98
C GLU A 65 -3.44 1.34 -7.30
N GLY A 66 -3.23 2.64 -7.38
CA GLY A 66 -3.67 3.51 -8.48
C GLY A 66 -2.99 3.27 -9.84
N GLN A 67 -1.97 2.43 -9.92
CA GLN A 67 -1.30 2.09 -11.17
C GLN A 67 -1.51 0.62 -11.52
N GLY A 68 -2.38 0.37 -12.46
CA GLY A 68 -2.62 -0.95 -13.06
C GLY A 68 -2.43 -0.93 -14.57
N SER A 69 -2.53 -2.10 -15.16
CA SER A 69 -2.59 -2.35 -16.61
C SER A 69 -3.88 -3.09 -16.95
N ASP A 70 -4.08 -3.42 -18.22
CA ASP A 70 -5.16 -4.31 -18.66
C ASP A 70 -5.07 -5.72 -18.00
N HIS A 71 -3.96 -6.00 -17.33
CA HIS A 71 -3.66 -7.24 -16.62
C HIS A 71 -3.60 -7.05 -15.09
N GLY A 72 -4.37 -6.10 -14.55
CA GLY A 72 -4.39 -5.75 -13.12
C GLY A 72 -3.13 -4.98 -12.71
N LYS A 73 -2.52 -5.36 -11.57
CA LYS A 73 -1.31 -4.67 -11.07
C LYS A 73 -0.03 -4.98 -11.85
N TRP A 74 -0.07 -5.98 -12.75
CA TRP A 74 1.13 -6.53 -13.40
C TRP A 74 1.58 -5.65 -14.57
N THR A 75 2.58 -4.82 -14.31
CA THR A 75 3.18 -3.88 -15.26
C THR A 75 4.61 -3.56 -14.85
N THR A 76 5.45 -3.18 -15.81
CA THR A 76 6.79 -2.64 -15.59
C THR A 76 6.84 -1.12 -15.71
N GLU A 77 5.70 -0.49 -15.99
CA GLU A 77 5.62 0.96 -16.08
C GLU A 77 5.95 1.62 -14.74
N LYS A 78 6.79 2.65 -14.80
CA LYS A 78 7.11 3.44 -13.61
C LYS A 78 5.88 4.21 -13.13
N TYR A 79 5.77 4.35 -11.81
CA TYR A 79 4.67 5.09 -11.20
C TYR A 79 4.71 6.56 -11.63
N ASP A 80 3.55 7.09 -12.04
CA ASP A 80 3.44 8.52 -12.35
C ASP A 80 3.51 9.35 -11.06
N PHE A 81 4.61 10.09 -10.90
CA PHE A 81 4.83 10.93 -9.73
C PHE A 81 3.81 12.07 -9.60
N GLN A 82 3.20 12.51 -10.70
CA GLN A 82 2.14 13.53 -10.63
C GLN A 82 0.87 12.94 -10.02
N GLU A 83 0.54 11.69 -10.34
CA GLU A 83 -0.60 10.99 -9.71
C GLU A 83 -0.31 10.72 -8.23
N PHE A 84 0.89 10.26 -7.87
CA PHE A 84 1.30 10.14 -6.48
C PHE A 84 1.09 11.46 -5.71
N LYS A 85 1.59 12.56 -6.25
CA LYS A 85 1.45 13.89 -5.66
C LYS A 85 0.00 14.30 -5.47
N LYS A 86 -0.85 14.09 -6.47
CA LYS A 86 -2.29 14.40 -6.39
C LYS A 86 -2.97 13.61 -5.28
N VAL A 87 -2.70 12.31 -5.18
CA VAL A 87 -3.26 11.46 -4.14
C VAL A 87 -2.82 11.95 -2.76
N MET A 88 -1.53 12.19 -2.56
CA MET A 88 -1.03 12.63 -1.26
C MET A 88 -1.61 13.99 -0.84
N ILE A 89 -1.70 14.97 -1.77
CA ILE A 89 -2.32 16.27 -1.50
C ILE A 89 -3.80 16.09 -1.14
N LYS A 90 -4.55 15.34 -1.93
CA LYS A 90 -5.97 15.07 -1.69
C LYS A 90 -6.20 14.53 -0.28
N TRP A 91 -5.46 13.52 0.14
CA TRP A 91 -5.61 12.91 1.47
C TRP A 91 -5.19 13.86 2.60
N GLN A 92 -4.18 14.71 2.39
CA GLN A 92 -3.80 15.73 3.36
C GLN A 92 -4.89 16.80 3.54
N GLU A 93 -5.43 17.31 2.43
CA GLU A 93 -6.43 18.40 2.46
C GLU A 93 -7.79 17.92 2.96
N GLU A 94 -8.25 16.77 2.49
CA GLU A 94 -9.60 16.28 2.78
C GLU A 94 -9.75 15.69 4.20
N LEU A 95 -8.67 15.18 4.80
CA LEU A 95 -8.69 14.71 6.18
C LEU A 95 -8.33 15.79 7.20
N ALA A 96 -7.81 16.94 6.78
CA ALA A 96 -7.41 18.02 7.68
C ALA A 96 -8.56 18.43 8.62
N GLY A 97 -8.33 18.32 9.94
CA GLY A 97 -9.31 18.65 10.96
C GLY A 97 -10.52 17.69 11.07
N LYS A 98 -10.49 16.55 10.39
CA LYS A 98 -11.56 15.56 10.40
C LYS A 98 -11.11 14.18 10.87
N ALA A 99 -9.92 13.74 10.42
CA ALA A 99 -9.33 12.47 10.79
C ALA A 99 -7.80 12.51 10.66
N TRP A 100 -7.10 11.58 11.31
CA TRP A 100 -5.64 11.51 11.29
C TRP A 100 -5.14 10.58 10.18
N ASN A 101 -4.14 11.04 9.41
CA ASN A 101 -3.55 10.26 8.33
C ASN A 101 -2.60 9.18 8.84
N SER A 102 -2.63 8.00 8.22
CA SER A 102 -1.54 7.03 8.23
C SER A 102 -0.70 7.21 6.96
N LEU A 103 0.58 7.46 7.12
CA LEU A 103 1.50 7.75 6.02
C LEU A 103 2.46 6.59 5.83
N PHE A 104 2.48 5.99 4.65
CA PHE A 104 3.39 4.89 4.31
C PHE A 104 3.73 4.90 2.82
N LEU A 105 4.84 4.27 2.45
CA LEU A 105 5.23 4.09 1.06
C LEU A 105 5.32 2.62 0.65
N GLY A 106 5.55 1.75 1.62
CA GLY A 106 5.61 0.32 1.41
C GLY A 106 5.13 -0.46 2.63
N ASN A 107 4.87 -1.72 2.42
CA ASN A 107 4.51 -2.70 3.43
C ASN A 107 4.90 -4.10 2.96
N HIS A 108 4.51 -5.12 3.70
CA HIS A 108 4.79 -6.53 3.38
C HIS A 108 4.08 -7.05 2.11
N ASP A 109 3.15 -6.30 1.55
CA ASP A 109 2.38 -6.66 0.34
C ASP A 109 2.69 -5.78 -0.87
N GLN A 110 3.65 -4.85 -0.75
CA GLN A 110 4.06 -3.95 -1.83
C GLN A 110 5.55 -4.16 -2.19
N PRO A 111 5.97 -3.89 -3.43
CA PRO A 111 7.38 -3.86 -3.76
C PRO A 111 8.10 -2.74 -2.99
N ARG A 112 9.44 -2.76 -2.99
CA ARG A 112 10.23 -1.75 -2.28
C ARG A 112 9.95 -0.34 -2.81
N SER A 113 9.76 0.59 -1.89
CA SER A 113 9.34 1.97 -2.18
C SER A 113 10.31 2.73 -3.09
N VAL A 114 11.63 2.55 -2.90
CA VAL A 114 12.65 3.19 -3.74
C VAL A 114 12.56 2.72 -5.19
N SER A 115 12.39 1.42 -5.42
CA SER A 115 12.25 0.88 -6.77
C SER A 115 10.95 1.30 -7.44
N ARG A 116 9.90 1.51 -6.66
CA ARG A 116 8.58 1.89 -7.17
C ARG A 116 8.45 3.37 -7.45
N PHE A 117 8.78 4.22 -6.48
CA PHE A 117 8.52 5.67 -6.50
C PHE A 117 9.75 6.51 -6.76
N GLY A 118 10.94 5.94 -6.66
CA GLY A 118 12.21 6.62 -6.82
C GLY A 118 13.02 6.12 -8.02
N ASN A 119 14.31 6.39 -7.96
CA ASN A 119 15.32 5.85 -8.86
C ASN A 119 16.24 4.94 -8.05
N ASP A 120 16.20 3.64 -8.31
CA ASP A 120 16.90 2.58 -7.58
C ASP A 120 18.28 2.22 -8.17
N SER A 121 18.77 3.01 -9.16
CA SER A 121 20.16 2.88 -9.63
C SER A 121 21.14 3.24 -8.52
N ASP A 122 22.34 2.67 -8.55
CA ASP A 122 23.37 2.88 -7.54
C ASP A 122 23.66 4.37 -7.29
N GLU A 123 23.63 5.19 -8.36
CA GLU A 123 23.86 6.64 -8.30
C GLU A 123 22.77 7.39 -7.51
N TYR A 124 21.50 6.99 -7.67
CA TYR A 124 20.36 7.77 -7.16
C TYR A 124 19.60 7.11 -6.02
N ARG A 125 19.89 5.86 -5.67
CA ARG A 125 19.18 5.10 -4.64
C ARG A 125 19.12 5.83 -3.30
N GLU A 126 20.25 6.31 -2.82
CA GLU A 126 20.32 6.98 -1.52
C GLU A 126 19.56 8.31 -1.51
N ILE A 127 19.71 9.10 -2.57
CA ILE A 127 19.00 10.38 -2.71
C ILE A 127 17.48 10.14 -2.82
N SER A 128 17.08 9.13 -3.59
CA SER A 128 15.67 8.74 -3.71
C SER A 128 15.08 8.29 -2.37
N ALA A 129 15.79 7.45 -1.62
CA ALA A 129 15.35 7.01 -0.30
C ALA A 129 15.17 8.19 0.67
N LYS A 130 16.13 9.11 0.71
CA LYS A 130 16.06 10.32 1.54
C LYS A 130 14.90 11.25 1.12
N MET A 131 14.68 11.42 -0.18
CA MET A 131 13.58 12.22 -0.70
C MET A 131 12.23 11.62 -0.29
N LEU A 132 12.05 10.32 -0.46
CA LEU A 132 10.81 9.62 -0.09
C LEU A 132 10.56 9.67 1.42
N ALA A 133 11.59 9.44 2.24
CA ALA A 133 11.50 9.58 3.69
C ALA A 133 11.13 11.01 4.10
N THR A 134 11.76 12.02 3.51
CA THR A 134 11.42 13.43 3.75
C THR A 134 9.95 13.69 3.40
N CYS A 135 9.46 13.17 2.27
CA CYS A 135 8.09 13.35 1.83
C CYS A 135 7.09 12.92 2.91
N ILE A 136 7.17 11.66 3.39
CA ILE A 136 6.18 11.16 4.36
C ILE A 136 6.35 11.76 5.77
N HIS A 137 7.58 12.13 6.18
CA HIS A 137 7.81 12.68 7.52
C HIS A 137 7.47 14.18 7.63
N MET A 138 7.34 14.89 6.51
CA MET A 138 6.98 16.32 6.49
C MET A 138 5.48 16.56 6.27
N MET A 139 4.68 15.51 6.11
CA MET A 139 3.22 15.60 6.02
C MET A 139 2.55 15.44 7.39
N GLN A 140 1.32 15.92 7.52
CA GLN A 140 0.52 15.71 8.72
C GLN A 140 0.01 14.27 8.77
N GLY A 141 0.40 13.53 9.80
CA GLY A 141 0.00 12.13 10.00
C GLY A 141 1.05 11.33 10.76
N THR A 142 0.78 10.04 10.94
CA THR A 142 1.73 9.11 11.53
C THR A 142 2.50 8.39 10.42
N PRO A 143 3.82 8.60 10.29
CA PRO A 143 4.63 7.88 9.31
C PRO A 143 4.87 6.45 9.80
N TYR A 144 4.62 5.49 8.90
CA TYR A 144 4.93 4.08 9.08
C TYR A 144 6.09 3.72 8.16
N VAL A 145 7.20 3.32 8.74
CA VAL A 145 8.42 2.93 8.03
C VAL A 145 8.50 1.41 8.00
N TYR A 146 8.34 0.81 6.82
CA TYR A 146 8.46 -0.63 6.69
C TYR A 146 9.93 -1.05 6.79
N GLN A 147 10.19 -2.20 7.41
CA GLN A 147 11.55 -2.72 7.60
C GLN A 147 12.36 -2.74 6.29
N GLY A 148 13.53 -2.12 6.32
CA GLY A 148 14.42 -1.94 5.17
C GLY A 148 14.23 -0.61 4.43
N GLU A 149 13.16 0.14 4.64
CA GLU A 149 12.99 1.48 4.06
C GLU A 149 14.02 2.45 4.65
N GLU A 150 14.32 2.34 5.93
CA GLU A 150 15.36 3.11 6.63
C GLU A 150 16.78 2.89 6.06
N LEU A 151 16.99 1.75 5.39
CA LEU A 151 18.23 1.42 4.69
C LEU A 151 18.17 1.76 3.19
N GLY A 152 17.02 2.22 2.70
CA GLY A 152 16.80 2.43 1.28
C GLY A 152 16.88 1.15 0.46
N MET A 153 16.33 0.04 0.98
CA MET A 153 16.30 -1.24 0.26
C MET A 153 15.51 -1.10 -1.04
N THR A 154 15.99 -1.79 -2.07
CA THR A 154 15.40 -1.87 -3.40
C THR A 154 14.84 -3.26 -3.67
N ASN A 155 14.13 -3.43 -4.78
CA ASN A 155 13.67 -4.73 -5.23
C ASN A 155 14.84 -5.72 -5.42
N CYS A 156 14.58 -6.98 -5.17
CA CYS A 156 15.54 -8.06 -5.37
C CYS A 156 15.53 -8.50 -6.84
N PRO A 157 16.70 -8.76 -7.45
CA PRO A 157 16.77 -9.24 -8.84
C PRO A 157 16.40 -10.73 -8.92
N PHE A 158 15.14 -11.07 -8.78
CA PHE A 158 14.64 -12.43 -9.00
C PHE A 158 14.68 -12.77 -10.48
N ASN A 159 15.39 -13.85 -10.84
CA ASN A 159 15.68 -14.23 -12.24
C ASN A 159 14.88 -15.44 -12.72
N THR A 160 14.23 -16.16 -11.82
CA THR A 160 13.43 -17.35 -12.13
C THR A 160 12.17 -17.39 -11.31
N LEU A 161 11.12 -18.04 -11.81
CA LEU A 161 9.86 -18.21 -11.10
C LEU A 161 10.05 -18.94 -9.75
N ASP A 162 11.01 -19.84 -9.66
CA ASP A 162 11.32 -20.60 -8.42
C ASP A 162 11.83 -19.71 -7.28
N ASN A 163 12.25 -18.48 -7.57
CA ASN A 163 12.64 -17.51 -6.53
C ASN A 163 11.44 -16.91 -5.79
N PHE A 164 10.26 -16.94 -6.40
CA PHE A 164 9.03 -16.38 -5.81
C PHE A 164 8.36 -17.39 -4.87
N ARG A 165 7.76 -16.88 -3.81
CA ARG A 165 6.96 -17.65 -2.82
C ARG A 165 5.52 -17.15 -2.76
N ASP A 166 5.26 -15.98 -3.28
CA ASP A 166 3.94 -15.40 -3.36
C ASP A 166 3.06 -16.13 -4.37
N LEU A 167 2.01 -16.77 -3.87
CA LEU A 167 1.06 -17.50 -4.72
C LEU A 167 0.33 -16.60 -5.71
N GLU A 168 0.11 -15.33 -5.38
CA GLU A 168 -0.51 -14.38 -6.31
C GLU A 168 0.37 -14.17 -7.54
N SER A 169 1.68 -13.94 -7.32
CA SER A 169 2.65 -13.79 -8.41
C SER A 169 2.76 -15.05 -9.27
N ILE A 170 2.86 -16.22 -8.63
CA ILE A 170 3.00 -17.51 -9.31
C ILE A 170 1.73 -17.83 -10.12
N ASN A 171 0.56 -17.68 -9.51
CA ASN A 171 -0.71 -17.95 -10.19
C ASN A 171 -0.95 -16.99 -11.36
N ALA A 172 -0.66 -15.70 -11.17
CA ALA A 172 -0.78 -14.73 -12.25
C ALA A 172 0.18 -15.02 -13.41
N PHE A 173 1.40 -15.48 -13.12
CA PHE A 173 2.33 -15.91 -14.16
C PHE A 173 1.71 -17.00 -15.02
N HIS A 174 1.26 -18.09 -14.41
CA HIS A 174 0.64 -19.20 -15.15
C HIS A 174 -0.62 -18.77 -15.88
N GLU A 175 -1.52 -18.07 -15.21
CA GLU A 175 -2.80 -17.68 -15.80
C GLU A 175 -2.61 -16.77 -17.03
N LEU A 176 -1.81 -15.72 -16.92
CA LEU A 176 -1.67 -14.74 -18.00
C LEU A 176 -0.82 -15.25 -19.17
N THR A 177 0.17 -16.11 -18.91
CA THR A 177 0.97 -16.73 -19.99
C THR A 177 0.19 -17.83 -20.70
N GLU A 178 -0.51 -18.73 -20.00
CA GLU A 178 -1.34 -19.79 -20.58
C GLU A 178 -2.49 -19.21 -21.41
N GLN A 179 -3.06 -18.07 -21.01
CA GLN A 179 -4.09 -17.36 -21.79
C GLN A 179 -3.51 -16.56 -22.96
N GLY A 180 -2.19 -16.53 -23.13
CA GLY A 180 -1.52 -15.77 -24.18
C GLY A 180 -1.69 -14.24 -24.04
N LYS A 181 -2.01 -13.76 -22.85
CA LYS A 181 -2.17 -12.33 -22.56
C LYS A 181 -0.85 -11.61 -22.35
N MET A 182 0.15 -12.30 -21.80
CA MET A 182 1.50 -11.81 -21.61
C MET A 182 2.50 -12.88 -22.02
N THR A 183 3.68 -12.47 -22.49
CA THR A 183 4.79 -13.40 -22.66
C THR A 183 5.39 -13.81 -21.32
N GLU A 184 6.09 -14.94 -21.26
CA GLU A 184 6.79 -15.34 -20.03
C GLU A 184 7.82 -14.29 -19.61
N GLU A 185 8.52 -13.67 -20.56
CA GLU A 185 9.51 -12.61 -20.33
C GLU A 185 8.85 -11.36 -19.71
N ASP A 186 7.76 -10.88 -20.32
CA ASP A 186 7.03 -9.70 -19.81
C ASP A 186 6.43 -9.97 -18.43
N MET A 187 5.89 -11.18 -18.22
CA MET A 187 5.30 -11.53 -16.94
C MET A 187 6.36 -11.68 -15.85
N MET A 188 7.53 -12.29 -16.17
CA MET A 188 8.67 -12.32 -15.23
C MET A 188 9.14 -10.92 -14.85
N ALA A 189 9.24 -10.02 -15.80
CA ALA A 189 9.59 -8.63 -15.55
C ALA A 189 8.53 -7.94 -14.65
N ALA A 190 7.25 -8.16 -14.92
CA ALA A 190 6.15 -7.56 -14.15
C ALA A 190 6.09 -8.08 -12.72
N ILE A 191 6.20 -9.41 -12.47
CA ILE A 191 6.23 -9.95 -11.11
C ILE A 191 7.51 -9.57 -10.37
N GLY A 192 8.65 -9.48 -11.05
CA GLY A 192 9.90 -8.98 -10.50
C GLY A 192 9.79 -7.52 -10.06
N TYR A 193 9.03 -6.71 -10.77
CA TYR A 193 8.81 -5.29 -10.42
C TYR A 193 7.73 -5.08 -9.35
N LYS A 194 6.61 -5.80 -9.44
CA LYS A 194 5.40 -5.57 -8.60
C LYS A 194 5.20 -6.60 -7.49
N GLY A 195 5.89 -7.73 -7.54
CA GLY A 195 5.70 -8.82 -6.59
C GLY A 195 6.09 -8.44 -5.16
N ARG A 196 5.28 -8.87 -4.20
CA ARG A 196 5.50 -8.60 -2.77
C ARG A 196 6.67 -9.38 -2.16
N ASP A 197 7.19 -10.39 -2.84
CA ASP A 197 8.41 -11.08 -2.41
C ASP A 197 9.61 -10.12 -2.29
N ASN A 198 9.63 -9.03 -3.05
CA ASN A 198 10.62 -7.96 -2.92
C ASN A 198 10.70 -7.36 -1.51
N ALA A 199 9.57 -7.27 -0.82
CA ALA A 199 9.49 -6.75 0.54
C ALA A 199 9.78 -7.80 1.62
N ARG A 200 9.95 -9.07 1.24
CA ARG A 200 10.09 -10.21 2.14
C ARG A 200 11.46 -10.87 2.08
N THR A 201 12.42 -10.18 1.50
CA THR A 201 13.83 -10.58 1.50
C THR A 201 14.45 -10.39 2.89
N PRO A 202 15.45 -11.20 3.27
CA PRO A 202 16.23 -10.96 4.49
C PRO A 202 16.86 -9.57 4.49
N MET A 203 16.91 -8.98 5.65
CA MET A 203 17.59 -7.70 5.88
C MET A 203 19.09 -7.93 6.13
#